data_6b35ba26eb4d3704eeb77c6a3edfd289
#
_entry.id   6b35ba26eb4d3704eeb77c6a3edfd289
#
_cell.length_a   1.000
_cell.length_b   1.000
_cell.length_c   1.000
_cell.angle_alpha   90.00
_cell.angle_beta   90.00
_cell.angle_gamma   90.00
#
_symmetry.space_group_name_H-M   'P 1'
#
loop_
_entity.id
_entity.type
_entity.pdbx_description
1 polymer ?
#
loop_
_entity_poly.entity_id
_entity_poly.type
_entity_poly.pdbx_seq_one_letter_code
_entity_poly.pdbx_strand_id
1 'polypeptide(L)'
;MSLIEVRNLCKSFGKLSVLNDVSLNVEEGERIAIIGGSGCGKSVFLRSLELLERPDSGQIFIDGEEITARGADVNRIRRKMGMVYQKFYLFSHMNVMDNLCLAPVKLAGVPREEAEAHAMEWLSKVGLTSKAHAMPDKLSGGQQQRIAICRSLMMKPKVLLFDEPTSALDPTMVGEVLAMIRMLTKHNMTMMIVTHEMNFAREVADRVLFFAERGIYEQGKPSEIFDNPKGEKTIAFIRKLKYFSYEVRQRNFDLLEMQGKIHDFSEKYGLSSRLAYRLALCCEELVYEMISGCYGDGGNVNIDAGISYSEADGTTVIEITAEGKEFNPFNAEDDDDVHLGVSMLRKIAKNITHEYLEGVNRIEIVL
;
A
#
# COMPACT_ATOMS: atom_id res chain seq x y z
N MET A 1 10.68 7.06 22.11
CA MET A 1 11.58 8.11 21.54
C MET A 1 11.27 8.18 20.05
N SER A 2 11.10 9.40 19.55
CA SER A 2 10.81 9.59 18.13
C SER A 2 11.97 9.05 17.27
N LEU A 3 11.66 8.19 16.29
CA LEU A 3 12.65 7.67 15.34
C LEU A 3 12.96 8.70 14.25
N ILE A 4 11.94 9.47 13.84
CA ILE A 4 12.10 10.60 12.91
C ILE A 4 11.48 11.82 13.58
N GLU A 5 12.23 12.92 13.59
CA GLU A 5 11.73 14.22 14.03
C GLU A 5 12.03 15.27 12.97
N VAL A 6 11.01 15.97 12.52
CA VAL A 6 11.10 17.07 11.56
C VAL A 6 10.62 18.36 12.23
N ARG A 7 11.40 19.41 12.12
CA ARG A 7 11.11 20.72 12.73
C ARG A 7 11.15 21.81 11.67
N ASN A 8 10.03 22.48 11.46
CA ASN A 8 9.86 23.68 10.64
C ASN A 8 10.50 23.56 9.23
N LEU A 9 10.29 22.42 8.57
CA LEU A 9 10.89 22.11 7.28
C LEU A 9 10.30 22.97 6.17
N CYS A 10 11.16 23.67 5.43
CA CYS A 10 10.76 24.44 4.26
C CYS A 10 11.56 24.02 3.03
N LYS A 11 10.88 23.99 1.86
CA LYS A 11 11.51 23.71 0.58
C LYS A 11 10.83 24.47 -0.54
N SER A 12 11.66 25.12 -1.37
CA SER A 12 11.22 25.81 -2.57
C SER A 12 12.07 25.43 -3.79
N PHE A 13 11.50 25.54 -4.97
CA PHE A 13 12.19 25.41 -6.24
C PHE A 13 12.05 26.76 -7.01
N GLY A 14 13.08 27.56 -6.97
CA GLY A 14 13.02 28.94 -7.46
C GLY A 14 11.96 29.74 -6.69
N LYS A 15 10.92 30.21 -7.41
CA LYS A 15 9.82 30.98 -6.77
C LYS A 15 8.67 30.10 -6.25
N LEU A 16 8.69 28.82 -6.56
CA LEU A 16 7.64 27.87 -6.14
C LEU A 16 7.98 27.31 -4.74
N SER A 17 7.25 27.75 -3.73
CA SER A 17 7.30 27.10 -2.40
C SER A 17 6.51 25.80 -2.43
N VAL A 18 7.14 24.69 -2.05
CA VAL A 18 6.56 23.32 -2.08
C VAL A 18 6.29 22.79 -0.68
N LEU A 19 7.19 23.06 0.26
CA LEU A 19 7.00 22.76 1.68
C LEU A 19 7.15 24.04 2.48
N ASN A 20 6.27 24.24 3.44
CA ASN A 20 6.27 25.42 4.30
C ASN A 20 5.96 25.03 5.75
N ASP A 21 6.93 25.17 6.62
CA ASP A 21 6.81 24.96 8.07
C ASP A 21 6.29 23.57 8.47
N VAL A 22 6.80 22.51 7.79
CA VAL A 22 6.36 21.14 8.06
C VAL A 22 7.08 20.60 9.29
N SER A 23 6.32 20.22 10.32
CA SER A 23 6.82 19.58 11.53
C SER A 23 6.10 18.27 11.78
N LEU A 24 6.87 17.21 12.14
CA LEU A 24 6.35 15.85 12.32
C LEU A 24 7.25 15.06 13.26
N ASN A 25 6.65 14.24 14.11
CA ASN A 25 7.33 13.20 14.89
C ASN A 25 6.80 11.83 14.46
N VAL A 26 7.70 10.85 14.29
CA VAL A 26 7.38 9.46 13.95
C VAL A 26 7.99 8.54 15.00
N GLU A 27 7.18 7.74 15.65
CA GLU A 27 7.64 6.80 16.66
C GLU A 27 8.15 5.50 16.00
N GLU A 28 9.00 4.77 16.74
CA GLU A 28 9.49 3.47 16.27
C GLU A 28 8.32 2.48 16.15
N GLY A 29 8.25 1.77 15.03
CA GLY A 29 7.16 0.85 14.69
C GLY A 29 5.91 1.53 14.12
N GLU A 30 5.86 2.88 14.10
CA GLU A 30 4.71 3.61 13.56
C GLU A 30 4.66 3.52 12.03
N ARG A 31 3.44 3.33 11.51
CA ARG A 31 3.15 3.26 10.08
C ARG A 31 2.32 4.48 9.67
N ILE A 32 2.90 5.31 8.83
CA ILE A 32 2.28 6.55 8.39
C ILE A 32 1.95 6.46 6.90
N ALA A 33 0.68 6.66 6.56
CA ALA A 33 0.28 6.90 5.18
C ALA A 33 0.23 8.40 4.88
N ILE A 34 0.81 8.81 3.76
CA ILE A 34 0.82 10.20 3.28
C ILE A 34 -0.05 10.27 2.03
N ILE A 35 -1.17 10.97 2.12
CA ILE A 35 -2.14 11.13 1.04
C ILE A 35 -2.32 12.60 0.67
N GLY A 36 -2.93 12.89 -0.48
CA GLY A 36 -3.20 14.26 -0.93
C GLY A 36 -3.08 14.40 -2.44
N GLY A 37 -3.47 15.56 -2.96
CA GLY A 37 -3.47 15.85 -4.39
C GLY A 37 -2.08 15.74 -5.04
N SER A 38 -2.05 15.60 -6.38
CA SER A 38 -0.79 15.63 -7.12
C SER A 38 -0.10 17.00 -6.95
N GLY A 39 1.22 16.99 -6.82
CA GLY A 39 2.01 18.23 -6.70
C GLY A 39 1.97 18.93 -5.34
N CYS A 40 1.28 18.41 -4.31
CA CYS A 40 1.20 19.04 -2.99
C CYS A 40 2.45 18.87 -2.10
N GLY A 41 3.53 18.24 -2.61
CA GLY A 41 4.81 18.17 -1.91
C GLY A 41 5.12 16.83 -1.21
N LYS A 42 4.24 15.80 -1.28
CA LYS A 42 4.42 14.50 -0.60
C LYS A 42 5.78 13.84 -0.87
N SER A 43 6.10 13.65 -2.14
CA SER A 43 7.39 13.05 -2.57
C SER A 43 8.58 13.92 -2.22
N VAL A 44 8.44 15.26 -2.31
CA VAL A 44 9.49 16.20 -1.91
C VAL A 44 9.75 16.08 -0.41
N PHE A 45 8.70 16.01 0.40
CA PHE A 45 8.82 15.80 1.85
C PHE A 45 9.55 14.48 2.15
N LEU A 46 9.11 13.37 1.54
CA LEU A 46 9.72 12.06 1.78
C LEU A 46 11.22 12.03 1.37
N ARG A 47 11.55 12.62 0.21
CA ARG A 47 12.94 12.73 -0.27
C ARG A 47 13.80 13.68 0.56
N SER A 48 13.18 14.66 1.23
CA SER A 48 13.89 15.56 2.14
C SER A 48 14.37 14.83 3.40
N LEU A 49 13.67 13.79 3.87
CA LEU A 49 14.08 12.99 5.03
C LEU A 49 15.44 12.32 4.81
N GLU A 50 15.79 11.98 3.58
CA GLU A 50 17.09 11.43 3.20
C GLU A 50 18.05 12.48 2.61
N LEU A 51 17.68 13.76 2.60
CA LEU A 51 18.42 14.82 1.91
C LEU A 51 18.69 14.54 0.41
N LEU A 52 17.84 13.77 -0.25
CA LEU A 52 17.83 13.68 -1.72
C LEU A 52 17.33 15.00 -2.30
N GLU A 53 16.36 15.62 -1.62
CA GLU A 53 15.97 17.01 -1.80
C GLU A 53 16.40 17.77 -0.56
N ARG A 54 17.43 18.62 -0.69
CA ARG A 54 17.93 19.37 0.46
C ARG A 54 16.93 20.48 0.84
N PRO A 55 16.44 20.52 2.10
CA PRO A 55 15.55 21.59 2.54
C PRO A 55 16.28 22.95 2.53
N ASP A 56 15.52 24.02 2.38
CA ASP A 56 16.05 25.39 2.46
C ASP A 56 16.25 25.82 3.91
N SER A 57 15.37 25.35 4.81
CA SER A 57 15.46 25.56 6.25
C SER A 57 14.75 24.45 7.01
N GLY A 58 14.90 24.45 8.34
CA GLY A 58 14.37 23.43 9.23
C GLY A 58 15.39 22.35 9.57
N GLN A 59 15.00 21.45 10.44
CA GLN A 59 15.86 20.38 10.96
C GLN A 59 15.21 19.02 10.80
N ILE A 60 16.00 18.01 10.51
CA ILE A 60 15.57 16.61 10.42
C ILE A 60 16.49 15.76 11.29
N PHE A 61 15.90 15.03 12.22
CA PHE A 61 16.58 14.07 13.08
C PHE A 61 16.13 12.66 12.74
N ILE A 62 17.09 11.76 12.61
CA ILE A 62 16.86 10.33 12.39
C ILE A 62 17.55 9.56 13.52
N ASP A 63 16.79 8.83 14.32
CA ASP A 63 17.31 8.07 15.44
C ASP A 63 18.16 8.96 16.39
N GLY A 64 17.65 10.16 16.67
CA GLY A 64 18.29 11.16 17.52
C GLY A 64 19.46 11.94 16.89
N GLU A 65 19.82 11.66 15.63
CA GLU A 65 20.93 12.32 14.94
C GLU A 65 20.42 13.32 13.90
N GLU A 66 20.88 14.56 13.96
CA GLU A 66 20.49 15.58 12.99
C GLU A 66 21.19 15.39 11.65
N ILE A 67 20.42 14.99 10.60
CA ILE A 67 20.95 14.78 9.24
C ILE A 67 21.18 16.12 8.51
N THR A 68 20.47 17.18 8.89
CA THR A 68 20.59 18.53 8.31
C THR A 68 21.77 19.33 8.85
N ALA A 69 22.38 18.89 9.96
CA ALA A 69 23.49 19.59 10.59
C ALA A 69 24.69 19.72 9.66
N ARG A 70 25.42 20.83 9.78
CA ARG A 70 26.64 21.05 9.03
C ARG A 70 27.72 20.04 9.46
N GLY A 71 28.18 19.21 8.51
CA GLY A 71 29.19 18.17 8.78
C GLY A 71 28.60 16.84 9.24
N ALA A 72 27.28 16.66 9.25
CA ALA A 72 26.66 15.38 9.51
C ALA A 72 27.16 14.29 8.54
N ASP A 73 27.42 13.09 9.06
CA ASP A 73 27.68 11.91 8.22
C ASP A 73 26.36 11.39 7.64
N VAL A 74 25.92 12.07 6.57
CA VAL A 74 24.67 11.78 5.89
C VAL A 74 24.62 10.32 5.41
N ASN A 75 25.74 9.75 4.93
CA ASN A 75 25.76 8.39 4.44
C ASN A 75 25.57 7.37 5.56
N ARG A 76 26.12 7.61 6.74
CA ARG A 76 25.91 6.76 7.91
C ARG A 76 24.45 6.82 8.37
N ILE A 77 23.87 8.02 8.41
CA ILE A 77 22.47 8.19 8.83
C ILE A 77 21.52 7.53 7.80
N ARG A 78 21.75 7.72 6.49
CA ARG A 78 20.97 7.09 5.42
C ARG A 78 20.95 5.56 5.49
N ARG A 79 22.00 4.92 6.00
CA ARG A 79 22.02 3.44 6.19
C ARG A 79 20.93 2.96 7.15
N LYS A 80 20.41 3.85 8.02
CA LYS A 80 19.30 3.55 8.93
C LYS A 80 17.94 3.60 8.25
N MET A 81 17.88 4.07 6.99
CA MET A 81 16.67 4.24 6.21
C MET A 81 16.75 3.44 4.91
N GLY A 82 15.60 2.96 4.44
CA GLY A 82 15.47 2.37 3.12
C GLY A 82 14.43 3.15 2.32
N MET A 83 14.77 3.53 1.10
CA MET A 83 13.87 4.23 0.19
C MET A 83 13.44 3.33 -0.95
N VAL A 84 12.14 3.27 -1.19
CA VAL A 84 11.51 2.57 -2.32
C VAL A 84 10.82 3.63 -3.17
N TYR A 85 11.23 3.72 -4.42
CA TYR A 85 10.77 4.74 -5.35
C TYR A 85 9.63 4.23 -6.23
N GLN A 86 8.89 5.16 -6.82
CA GLN A 86 7.92 4.91 -7.87
C GLN A 86 8.53 4.13 -9.07
N LYS A 87 9.73 4.53 -9.52
CA LYS A 87 10.53 3.78 -10.47
C LYS A 87 11.46 2.86 -9.69
N PHE A 88 11.64 1.65 -10.14
CA PHE A 88 12.32 0.57 -9.41
C PHE A 88 13.80 0.83 -9.14
N TYR A 89 14.47 1.58 -10.04
CA TYR A 89 15.89 1.95 -9.98
C TYR A 89 16.82 0.78 -9.68
N LEU A 90 16.53 -0.41 -10.23
CA LEU A 90 17.45 -1.51 -10.20
C LEU A 90 18.65 -1.21 -11.12
N PHE A 91 19.84 -1.63 -10.72
CA PHE A 91 21.03 -1.52 -11.56
C PHE A 91 20.88 -2.45 -12.76
N SER A 92 20.64 -1.91 -13.94
CA SER A 92 20.31 -2.66 -15.16
C SER A 92 21.44 -3.55 -15.67
N HIS A 93 22.69 -3.25 -15.29
CA HIS A 93 23.90 -4.01 -15.64
C HIS A 93 24.25 -5.10 -14.62
N MET A 94 23.41 -5.30 -13.60
CA MET A 94 23.56 -6.29 -12.54
C MET A 94 22.34 -7.21 -12.49
N ASN A 95 22.56 -8.50 -12.22
CA ASN A 95 21.46 -9.42 -11.96
C ASN A 95 20.78 -9.11 -10.61
N VAL A 96 19.68 -9.82 -10.29
CA VAL A 96 18.92 -9.63 -9.03
C VAL A 96 19.81 -9.84 -7.80
N MET A 97 20.58 -10.94 -7.74
CA MET A 97 21.45 -11.24 -6.61
C MET A 97 22.47 -10.14 -6.37
N ASP A 98 23.10 -9.63 -7.44
CA ASP A 98 24.08 -8.55 -7.34
C ASP A 98 23.44 -7.24 -6.90
N ASN A 99 22.23 -6.93 -7.39
CA ASN A 99 21.44 -5.78 -6.90
C ASN A 99 21.17 -5.84 -5.40
N LEU A 100 20.85 -7.03 -4.87
CA LEU A 100 20.56 -7.21 -3.44
C LEU A 100 21.83 -7.16 -2.59
N CYS A 101 22.91 -7.79 -3.03
CA CYS A 101 24.13 -7.94 -2.25
C CYS A 101 25.07 -6.74 -2.29
N LEU A 102 24.92 -5.83 -3.27
CA LEU A 102 25.86 -4.72 -3.47
C LEU A 102 26.05 -3.87 -2.21
N ALA A 103 24.96 -3.38 -1.62
CA ALA A 103 25.04 -2.49 -0.47
C ALA A 103 25.57 -3.20 0.80
N PRO A 104 25.06 -4.37 1.21
CA PRO A 104 25.60 -5.11 2.36
C PRO A 104 27.10 -5.37 2.24
N VAL A 105 27.55 -5.84 1.08
CA VAL A 105 28.98 -6.17 0.88
C VAL A 105 29.84 -4.91 0.84
N LYS A 106 29.45 -3.89 0.06
CA LYS A 106 30.29 -2.71 -0.16
C LYS A 106 30.24 -1.69 0.96
N LEU A 107 29.09 -1.52 1.63
CA LEU A 107 28.88 -0.47 2.63
C LEU A 107 28.90 -0.99 4.06
N ALA A 108 28.45 -2.23 4.30
CA ALA A 108 28.42 -2.83 5.63
C ALA A 108 29.54 -3.86 5.87
N GLY A 109 30.32 -4.21 4.84
CA GLY A 109 31.43 -5.18 4.95
C GLY A 109 30.96 -6.62 5.19
N VAL A 110 29.70 -6.94 4.91
CA VAL A 110 29.14 -8.29 5.06
C VAL A 110 29.80 -9.23 4.06
N PRO A 111 30.25 -10.43 4.45
CA PRO A 111 30.75 -11.43 3.53
C PRO A 111 29.74 -11.73 2.42
N ARG A 112 30.22 -11.94 1.19
CA ARG A 112 29.34 -12.16 0.03
C ARG A 112 28.40 -13.34 0.23
N GLU A 113 28.88 -14.45 0.78
CA GLU A 113 28.09 -15.66 1.05
C GLU A 113 26.95 -15.39 2.05
N GLU A 114 27.21 -14.62 3.10
CA GLU A 114 26.19 -14.23 4.07
C GLU A 114 25.14 -13.30 3.43
N ALA A 115 25.59 -12.35 2.61
CA ALA A 115 24.69 -11.45 1.88
C ALA A 115 23.80 -12.23 0.89
N GLU A 116 24.35 -13.23 0.19
CA GLU A 116 23.61 -14.09 -0.73
C GLU A 116 22.58 -14.96 0.01
N ALA A 117 22.94 -15.55 1.15
CA ALA A 117 22.02 -16.32 1.97
C ALA A 117 20.83 -15.46 2.42
N HIS A 118 21.09 -14.25 2.92
CA HIS A 118 20.04 -13.30 3.33
C HIS A 118 19.19 -12.82 2.14
N ALA A 119 19.83 -12.60 0.96
CA ALA A 119 19.11 -12.26 -0.26
C ALA A 119 18.15 -13.39 -0.69
N MET A 120 18.59 -14.65 -0.61
CA MET A 120 17.77 -15.81 -0.92
C MET A 120 16.58 -15.96 0.02
N GLU A 121 16.73 -15.64 1.32
CA GLU A 121 15.61 -15.59 2.26
C GLU A 121 14.54 -14.59 1.83
N TRP A 122 14.94 -13.37 1.45
CA TRP A 122 14.00 -12.37 0.96
C TRP A 122 13.35 -12.79 -0.37
N LEU A 123 14.13 -13.31 -1.31
CA LEU A 123 13.60 -13.81 -2.57
C LEU A 123 12.59 -14.96 -2.37
N SER A 124 12.82 -15.81 -1.39
CA SER A 124 11.89 -16.88 -1.01
C SER A 124 10.57 -16.30 -0.46
N LYS A 125 10.64 -15.32 0.45
CA LYS A 125 9.45 -14.67 1.04
C LYS A 125 8.57 -13.99 0.00
N VAL A 126 9.16 -13.50 -1.11
CA VAL A 126 8.43 -12.80 -2.17
C VAL A 126 8.21 -13.67 -3.43
N GLY A 127 8.47 -14.98 -3.35
CA GLY A 127 8.22 -15.92 -4.45
C GLY A 127 9.13 -15.74 -5.68
N LEU A 128 10.32 -15.16 -5.52
CA LEU A 128 11.22 -14.81 -6.63
C LEU A 128 12.57 -15.54 -6.60
N THR A 129 12.67 -16.67 -5.88
CA THR A 129 13.89 -17.46 -5.78
C THR A 129 14.45 -17.87 -7.15
N SER A 130 13.60 -18.28 -8.08
CA SER A 130 14.00 -18.66 -9.44
C SER A 130 14.53 -17.51 -10.28
N LYS A 131 14.37 -16.27 -9.83
CA LYS A 131 14.80 -15.04 -10.49
C LYS A 131 16.11 -14.48 -9.96
N ALA A 132 16.78 -15.16 -9.02
CA ALA A 132 18.00 -14.68 -8.37
C ALA A 132 19.10 -14.23 -9.35
N HIS A 133 19.25 -14.92 -10.47
CA HIS A 133 20.26 -14.60 -11.49
C HIS A 133 19.69 -13.92 -12.75
N ALA A 134 18.40 -13.56 -12.73
CA ALA A 134 17.78 -12.84 -13.83
C ALA A 134 18.25 -11.37 -13.88
N MET A 135 18.33 -10.82 -15.08
CA MET A 135 18.58 -9.38 -15.28
C MET A 135 17.28 -8.60 -15.11
N PRO A 136 17.32 -7.33 -14.69
CA PRO A 136 16.12 -6.52 -14.46
C PRO A 136 15.17 -6.43 -15.66
N ASP A 137 15.69 -6.41 -16.89
CA ASP A 137 14.90 -6.37 -18.13
C ASP A 137 14.08 -7.65 -18.40
N LYS A 138 14.38 -8.75 -17.70
CA LYS A 138 13.66 -10.03 -17.77
C LYS A 138 12.58 -10.18 -16.69
N LEU A 139 12.27 -9.11 -15.97
CA LEU A 139 11.32 -9.09 -14.86
C LEU A 139 10.12 -8.21 -15.20
N SER A 140 8.92 -8.63 -14.75
CA SER A 140 7.76 -7.74 -14.78
C SER A 140 7.95 -6.54 -13.85
N GLY A 141 7.15 -5.47 -14.04
CA GLY A 141 7.20 -4.29 -13.17
C GLY A 141 6.99 -4.64 -11.69
N GLY A 142 6.00 -5.48 -11.38
CA GLY A 142 5.75 -5.93 -10.01
C GLY A 142 6.90 -6.77 -9.43
N GLN A 143 7.55 -7.60 -10.24
CA GLN A 143 8.76 -8.33 -9.82
C GLN A 143 9.91 -7.37 -9.54
N GLN A 144 10.15 -6.38 -10.43
CA GLN A 144 11.19 -5.37 -10.22
C GLN A 144 10.94 -4.58 -8.93
N GLN A 145 9.69 -4.19 -8.66
CA GLN A 145 9.33 -3.45 -7.44
C GLN A 145 9.56 -4.29 -6.19
N ARG A 146 9.13 -5.55 -6.17
CA ARG A 146 9.38 -6.44 -5.02
C ARG A 146 10.89 -6.61 -4.77
N ILE A 147 11.70 -6.72 -5.82
CA ILE A 147 13.16 -6.77 -5.68
C ILE A 147 13.72 -5.44 -5.16
N ALA A 148 13.20 -4.29 -5.60
CA ALA A 148 13.61 -2.99 -5.08
C ALA A 148 13.30 -2.84 -3.59
N ILE A 149 12.15 -3.36 -3.13
CA ILE A 149 11.82 -3.44 -1.71
C ILE A 149 12.79 -4.36 -0.97
N CYS A 150 13.05 -5.59 -1.48
CA CYS A 150 14.04 -6.50 -0.90
C CYS A 150 15.42 -5.82 -0.79
N ARG A 151 15.85 -5.12 -1.83
CA ARG A 151 17.15 -4.40 -1.83
C ARG A 151 17.21 -3.36 -0.69
N SER A 152 16.12 -2.63 -0.45
CA SER A 152 16.07 -1.67 0.66
C SER A 152 16.15 -2.36 2.03
N LEU A 153 15.60 -3.57 2.16
CA LEU A 153 15.61 -4.37 3.39
C LEU A 153 16.96 -5.02 3.67
N MET A 154 17.80 -5.24 2.66
CA MET A 154 19.10 -5.90 2.83
C MET A 154 20.04 -5.17 3.80
N MET A 155 19.87 -3.86 3.99
CA MET A 155 20.65 -3.06 4.94
C MET A 155 20.06 -3.06 6.36
N LYS A 156 18.97 -3.81 6.61
CA LYS A 156 18.24 -3.88 7.89
C LYS A 156 17.90 -2.47 8.43
N PRO A 157 17.21 -1.65 7.63
CA PRO A 157 16.89 -0.27 8.01
C PRO A 157 15.95 -0.23 9.20
N LYS A 158 15.99 0.87 9.97
CA LYS A 158 15.04 1.16 11.05
C LYS A 158 13.71 1.69 10.53
N VAL A 159 13.71 2.33 9.36
CA VAL A 159 12.54 2.88 8.69
C VAL A 159 12.57 2.63 7.19
N LEU A 160 11.40 2.35 6.61
CA LEU A 160 11.19 2.27 5.17
C LEU A 160 10.33 3.44 4.69
N LEU A 161 10.81 4.10 3.67
CA LEU A 161 10.14 5.20 2.99
C LEU A 161 9.66 4.71 1.62
N PHE A 162 8.36 4.85 1.32
CA PHE A 162 7.78 4.43 0.05
C PHE A 162 7.21 5.64 -0.69
N ASP A 163 7.78 5.96 -1.85
CA ASP A 163 7.32 7.05 -2.72
C ASP A 163 6.50 6.48 -3.87
N GLU A 164 5.17 6.37 -3.66
CA GLU A 164 4.20 5.85 -4.63
C GLU A 164 4.61 4.48 -5.22
N PRO A 165 4.78 3.43 -4.40
CA PRO A 165 5.39 2.16 -4.82
C PRO A 165 4.60 1.39 -5.88
N THR A 166 3.36 1.77 -6.16
CA THR A 166 2.46 1.07 -7.12
C THR A 166 2.14 1.88 -8.36
N SER A 167 2.43 3.19 -8.39
CA SER A 167 1.96 4.10 -9.45
C SER A 167 2.58 3.83 -10.85
N ALA A 168 3.69 3.10 -10.93
CA ALA A 168 4.33 2.71 -12.20
C ALA A 168 3.99 1.27 -12.63
N LEU A 169 3.01 0.63 -11.97
CA LEU A 169 2.63 -0.77 -12.21
C LEU A 169 1.31 -0.87 -12.96
N ASP A 170 1.19 -1.95 -13.73
CA ASP A 170 -0.10 -2.35 -14.25
C ASP A 170 -1.03 -2.76 -13.08
N PRO A 171 -2.35 -2.51 -13.16
CA PRO A 171 -3.29 -2.83 -12.10
C PRO A 171 -3.21 -4.29 -11.60
N THR A 172 -2.92 -5.23 -12.50
CA THR A 172 -2.76 -6.65 -12.17
C THR A 172 -1.56 -6.96 -11.26
N MET A 173 -0.59 -6.05 -11.15
CA MET A 173 0.63 -6.25 -10.38
C MET A 173 0.64 -5.47 -9.05
N VAL A 174 -0.31 -4.55 -8.87
CA VAL A 174 -0.41 -3.70 -7.68
C VAL A 174 -0.58 -4.55 -6.43
N GLY A 175 -1.48 -5.52 -6.48
CA GLY A 175 -1.81 -6.39 -5.36
C GLY A 175 -0.60 -7.08 -4.75
N GLU A 176 0.27 -7.70 -5.57
CA GLU A 176 1.47 -8.41 -5.10
C GLU A 176 2.44 -7.49 -4.33
N VAL A 177 2.57 -6.22 -4.75
CA VAL A 177 3.44 -5.25 -4.08
C VAL A 177 2.81 -4.79 -2.76
N LEU A 178 1.50 -4.54 -2.75
CA LEU A 178 0.78 -4.17 -1.52
C LEU A 178 0.80 -5.31 -0.50
N ALA A 179 0.66 -6.57 -0.94
CA ALA A 179 0.79 -7.74 -0.06
C ALA A 179 2.17 -7.81 0.60
N MET A 180 3.23 -7.57 -0.16
CA MET A 180 4.58 -7.50 0.40
C MET A 180 4.70 -6.40 1.46
N ILE A 181 4.17 -5.20 1.21
CA ILE A 181 4.23 -4.11 2.19
C ILE A 181 3.40 -4.47 3.44
N ARG A 182 2.22 -5.12 3.28
CA ARG A 182 1.43 -5.65 4.42
C ARG A 182 2.23 -6.67 5.25
N MET A 183 2.95 -7.58 4.61
CA MET A 183 3.81 -8.52 5.33
C MET A 183 4.82 -7.79 6.24
N LEU A 184 5.39 -6.66 5.77
CA LEU A 184 6.33 -5.88 6.56
C LEU A 184 5.68 -5.20 7.77
N THR A 185 4.37 -4.87 7.72
CA THR A 185 3.66 -4.27 8.88
C THR A 185 3.64 -5.19 10.09
N LYS A 186 3.61 -6.51 9.86
CA LYS A 186 3.57 -7.52 10.93
C LYS A 186 4.89 -7.66 11.68
N HIS A 187 5.98 -7.15 11.11
CA HIS A 187 7.32 -7.19 11.73
C HIS A 187 7.68 -5.90 12.50
N ASN A 188 6.69 -5.11 12.90
CA ASN A 188 6.87 -3.83 13.62
C ASN A 188 7.83 -2.86 12.90
N MET A 189 7.85 -2.89 11.56
CA MET A 189 8.67 -2.01 10.75
C MET A 189 8.09 -0.60 10.74
N THR A 190 8.91 0.39 11.08
CA THR A 190 8.51 1.80 10.91
C THR A 190 8.41 2.12 9.42
N MET A 191 7.31 2.70 8.98
CA MET A 191 7.09 2.99 7.56
C MET A 191 6.44 4.35 7.34
N MET A 192 6.87 5.03 6.28
CA MET A 192 6.16 6.19 5.74
C MET A 192 5.86 5.92 4.26
N ILE A 193 4.59 5.97 3.89
CA ILE A 193 4.11 5.50 2.58
C ILE A 193 3.32 6.61 1.91
N VAL A 194 3.87 7.22 0.87
CA VAL A 194 3.11 8.05 -0.05
C VAL A 194 2.35 7.13 -0.99
N THR A 195 1.03 7.23 -0.99
CA THR A 195 0.19 6.34 -1.80
C THR A 195 -1.09 7.02 -2.28
N HIS A 196 -1.62 6.53 -3.39
CA HIS A 196 -2.95 6.80 -3.90
C HIS A 196 -3.93 5.64 -3.62
N GLU A 197 -3.43 4.54 -3.06
CA GLU A 197 -4.23 3.36 -2.67
C GLU A 197 -4.90 3.62 -1.31
N MET A 198 -6.10 4.21 -1.33
CA MET A 198 -6.77 4.68 -0.11
C MET A 198 -7.19 3.54 0.82
N ASN A 199 -7.66 2.41 0.26
CA ASN A 199 -8.04 1.23 1.04
C ASN A 199 -6.81 0.66 1.75
N PHE A 200 -5.70 0.54 1.03
CA PHE A 200 -4.42 0.10 1.61
C PHE A 200 -3.93 1.06 2.71
N ALA A 201 -3.99 2.38 2.48
CA ALA A 201 -3.63 3.37 3.48
C ALA A 201 -4.49 3.24 4.75
N ARG A 202 -5.81 3.03 4.59
CA ARG A 202 -6.75 2.83 5.69
C ARG A 202 -6.41 1.60 6.52
N GLU A 203 -6.03 0.51 5.87
CA GLU A 203 -5.76 -0.78 6.50
C GLU A 203 -4.44 -0.82 7.25
N VAL A 204 -3.36 -0.30 6.63
CA VAL A 204 -2.01 -0.51 7.15
C VAL A 204 -1.48 0.60 8.04
N ALA A 205 -2.03 1.81 7.95
CA ALA A 205 -1.51 2.96 8.66
C ALA A 205 -2.04 3.04 10.11
N ASP A 206 -1.17 3.43 11.02
CA ASP A 206 -1.55 3.84 12.37
C ASP A 206 -2.00 5.30 12.37
N ARG A 207 -1.39 6.12 11.49
CA ARG A 207 -1.70 7.53 11.28
C ARG A 207 -1.66 7.89 9.81
N VAL A 208 -2.56 8.77 9.40
CA VAL A 208 -2.65 9.31 8.05
C VAL A 208 -2.31 10.80 8.09
N LEU A 209 -1.44 11.24 7.18
CA LEU A 209 -1.13 12.64 6.93
C LEU A 209 -1.78 13.06 5.61
N PHE A 210 -2.69 13.99 5.65
CA PHE A 210 -3.25 14.62 4.46
C PHE A 210 -2.45 15.86 4.12
N PHE A 211 -1.78 15.84 2.97
CA PHE A 211 -0.98 16.94 2.46
C PHE A 211 -1.80 17.87 1.56
N ALA A 212 -1.83 19.14 1.93
CA ALA A 212 -2.36 20.24 1.14
C ALA A 212 -1.65 21.53 1.56
N GLU A 213 -1.79 22.62 0.79
CA GLU A 213 -1.25 23.94 1.15
C GLU A 213 0.23 23.94 1.53
N ARG A 214 1.02 23.09 0.86
CA ARG A 214 2.49 23.00 1.03
C ARG A 214 2.94 22.33 2.35
N GLY A 215 2.10 21.53 2.98
CA GLY A 215 2.43 20.85 4.23
C GLY A 215 1.37 19.85 4.69
N ILE A 216 1.48 19.47 5.96
CA ILE A 216 0.49 18.60 6.61
C ILE A 216 -0.72 19.46 6.97
N TYR A 217 -1.80 19.30 6.20
CA TYR A 217 -3.05 20.05 6.40
C TYR A 217 -3.91 19.44 7.50
N GLU A 218 -3.96 18.11 7.55
CA GLU A 218 -4.68 17.38 8.57
C GLU A 218 -3.96 16.06 8.85
N GLN A 219 -4.00 15.59 10.10
CA GLN A 219 -3.46 14.30 10.48
C GLN A 219 -4.31 13.65 11.56
N GLY A 220 -4.37 12.33 11.55
CA GLY A 220 -5.14 11.57 12.52
C GLY A 220 -5.11 10.07 12.23
N LYS A 221 -5.89 9.31 13.00
CA LYS A 221 -6.09 7.89 12.72
C LYS A 221 -6.83 7.71 11.38
N PRO A 222 -6.67 6.56 10.70
CA PRO A 222 -7.40 6.29 9.46
C PRO A 222 -8.90 6.59 9.56
N SER A 223 -9.57 6.14 10.63
CA SER A 223 -10.99 6.42 10.85
C SER A 223 -11.34 7.92 10.98
N GLU A 224 -10.42 8.72 11.51
CA GLU A 224 -10.64 10.17 11.63
C GLU A 224 -10.53 10.86 10.27
N ILE A 225 -9.50 10.50 9.48
CA ILE A 225 -9.22 11.15 8.19
C ILE A 225 -10.18 10.67 7.09
N PHE A 226 -10.51 9.36 7.05
CA PHE A 226 -11.33 8.81 5.98
C PHE A 226 -12.83 8.89 6.26
N ASP A 227 -13.26 8.72 7.53
CA ASP A 227 -14.68 8.66 7.88
C ASP A 227 -15.23 9.98 8.42
N ASN A 228 -14.39 10.70 9.19
CA ASN A 228 -14.78 11.93 9.88
C ASN A 228 -13.75 13.06 9.69
N PRO A 229 -13.35 13.40 8.45
CA PRO A 229 -12.39 14.48 8.20
C PRO A 229 -12.96 15.82 8.69
N LYS A 230 -12.08 16.66 9.28
CA LYS A 230 -12.45 17.96 9.83
C LYS A 230 -12.09 19.11 8.89
N GLY A 231 -10.98 18.97 8.16
CA GLY A 231 -10.50 19.99 7.24
C GLY A 231 -11.32 20.03 5.96
N GLU A 232 -11.73 21.21 5.50
CA GLU A 232 -12.52 21.37 4.28
C GLU A 232 -11.85 20.72 3.05
N LYS A 233 -10.51 20.82 2.92
CA LYS A 233 -9.76 20.23 1.83
C LYS A 233 -9.65 18.73 1.94
N THR A 234 -9.55 18.20 3.15
CA THR A 234 -9.59 16.75 3.42
C THR A 234 -10.96 16.21 3.03
N ILE A 235 -12.04 16.87 3.47
CA ILE A 235 -13.42 16.52 3.10
C ILE A 235 -13.59 16.50 1.58
N ALA A 236 -13.12 17.56 0.90
CA ALA A 236 -13.23 17.65 -0.56
C ALA A 236 -12.42 16.55 -1.28
N PHE A 237 -11.24 16.23 -0.76
CA PHE A 237 -10.38 15.18 -1.31
C PHE A 237 -11.00 13.79 -1.09
N ILE A 238 -11.44 13.49 0.13
CA ILE A 238 -12.03 12.19 0.48
C ILE A 238 -13.39 11.99 -0.19
N ARG A 239 -14.19 13.06 -0.34
CA ARG A 239 -15.50 12.97 -1.04
C ARG A 239 -15.38 12.66 -2.53
N LYS A 240 -14.22 12.85 -3.14
CA LYS A 240 -13.96 12.36 -4.51
C LYS A 240 -13.86 10.84 -4.56
N LEU A 241 -13.48 10.21 -3.45
CA LEU A 241 -13.54 8.77 -3.23
C LEU A 241 -14.73 8.46 -2.32
N LYS A 242 -15.72 7.76 -2.85
CA LYS A 242 -16.87 7.26 -2.09
C LYS A 242 -16.51 5.86 -1.61
N TYR A 243 -16.72 5.58 -0.34
CA TYR A 243 -16.40 4.29 0.25
C TYR A 243 -17.62 3.70 0.94
N PHE A 244 -17.80 2.41 0.76
CA PHE A 244 -18.78 1.56 1.43
C PHE A 244 -18.06 0.42 2.13
N SER A 245 -18.50 0.02 3.30
CA SER A 245 -18.02 -1.19 3.99
C SER A 245 -19.16 -1.94 4.65
N TYR A 246 -19.07 -3.26 4.64
CA TYR A 246 -20.00 -4.15 5.32
C TYR A 246 -19.24 -5.32 5.94
N GLU A 247 -19.51 -5.60 7.21
CA GLU A 247 -18.86 -6.65 7.99
C GLU A 247 -19.77 -7.88 8.07
N VAL A 248 -19.26 -9.04 7.67
CA VAL A 248 -19.94 -10.33 7.80
C VAL A 248 -19.25 -11.14 8.89
N ARG A 249 -19.97 -11.32 10.01
CA ARG A 249 -19.44 -12.01 11.22
C ARG A 249 -20.18 -13.33 11.50
N GLN A 250 -21.19 -13.66 10.70
CA GLN A 250 -22.00 -14.87 10.82
C GLN A 250 -22.34 -15.45 9.44
N ARG A 251 -22.47 -16.78 9.35
CA ARG A 251 -22.86 -17.42 8.08
C ARG A 251 -24.22 -16.97 7.57
N ASN A 252 -25.17 -16.82 8.48
CA ASN A 252 -26.51 -16.32 8.18
C ASN A 252 -26.54 -14.80 8.33
N PHE A 253 -25.65 -14.11 7.61
CA PHE A 253 -25.68 -12.65 7.57
C PHE A 253 -26.93 -12.14 6.84
N ASP A 254 -27.35 -10.93 7.15
CA ASP A 254 -28.51 -10.33 6.49
C ASP A 254 -28.12 -9.80 5.10
N LEU A 255 -28.36 -10.66 4.09
CA LEU A 255 -28.11 -10.31 2.69
C LEU A 255 -28.93 -9.09 2.24
N LEU A 256 -30.20 -9.00 2.68
CA LEU A 256 -31.07 -7.89 2.29
C LEU A 256 -30.59 -6.57 2.89
N GLU A 257 -30.06 -6.61 4.12
CA GLU A 257 -29.42 -5.45 4.72
C GLU A 257 -28.18 -5.02 3.92
N MET A 258 -27.30 -5.94 3.54
CA MET A 258 -26.12 -5.64 2.74
C MET A 258 -26.51 -5.04 1.38
N GLN A 259 -27.44 -5.67 0.67
CA GLN A 259 -27.93 -5.17 -0.63
C GLN A 259 -28.59 -3.79 -0.50
N GLY A 260 -29.42 -3.59 0.54
CA GLY A 260 -30.05 -2.30 0.84
C GLY A 260 -29.01 -1.20 1.06
N LYS A 261 -28.00 -1.46 1.87
CA LYS A 261 -26.91 -0.50 2.13
C LYS A 261 -26.09 -0.19 0.87
N ILE A 262 -25.86 -1.17 -0.02
CA ILE A 262 -25.19 -0.94 -1.32
C ILE A 262 -26.07 -0.10 -2.23
N HIS A 263 -27.38 -0.33 -2.20
CA HIS A 263 -28.33 0.49 -2.95
C HIS A 263 -28.34 1.94 -2.47
N ASP A 264 -28.45 2.17 -1.15
CA ASP A 264 -28.38 3.49 -0.54
C ASP A 264 -27.08 4.23 -0.87
N PHE A 265 -25.92 3.50 -0.82
CA PHE A 265 -24.64 4.02 -1.25
C PHE A 265 -24.68 4.44 -2.72
N SER A 266 -25.22 3.60 -3.59
CA SER A 266 -25.30 3.85 -5.02
C SER A 266 -26.20 5.05 -5.34
N GLU A 267 -27.36 5.14 -4.71
CA GLU A 267 -28.30 6.25 -4.86
C GLU A 267 -27.68 7.56 -4.36
N LYS A 268 -27.10 7.54 -3.17
CA LYS A 268 -26.43 8.70 -2.55
C LYS A 268 -25.37 9.33 -3.43
N TYR A 269 -24.65 8.52 -4.22
CA TYR A 269 -23.56 8.99 -5.07
C TYR A 269 -23.89 8.99 -6.56
N GLY A 270 -25.17 8.82 -6.90
CA GLY A 270 -25.63 8.92 -8.29
C GLY A 270 -25.11 7.85 -9.23
N LEU A 271 -24.78 6.66 -8.70
CA LEU A 271 -24.35 5.53 -9.53
C LEU A 271 -25.54 5.02 -10.35
N SER A 272 -25.26 4.57 -11.58
CA SER A 272 -26.33 4.02 -12.41
C SER A 272 -26.93 2.75 -11.78
N SER A 273 -28.24 2.53 -11.99
CA SER A 273 -28.92 1.31 -11.49
C SER A 273 -28.24 0.03 -11.96
N ARG A 274 -27.64 0.05 -13.15
CA ARG A 274 -26.87 -1.08 -13.68
C ARG A 274 -25.59 -1.33 -12.87
N LEU A 275 -24.89 -0.27 -12.45
CA LEU A 275 -23.69 -0.39 -11.62
C LEU A 275 -24.05 -0.84 -10.20
N ALA A 276 -25.10 -0.23 -9.61
CA ALA A 276 -25.62 -0.62 -8.30
C ALA A 276 -25.96 -2.11 -8.23
N TYR A 277 -26.66 -2.61 -9.24
CA TYR A 277 -26.98 -4.05 -9.34
C TYR A 277 -25.72 -4.93 -9.45
N ARG A 278 -24.74 -4.51 -10.26
CA ARG A 278 -23.47 -5.24 -10.37
C ARG A 278 -22.69 -5.27 -9.05
N LEU A 279 -22.65 -4.16 -8.34
CA LEU A 279 -21.99 -4.07 -7.03
C LEU A 279 -22.62 -5.02 -6.02
N ALA A 280 -23.95 -5.00 -5.92
CA ALA A 280 -24.69 -5.90 -5.04
C ALA A 280 -24.44 -7.37 -5.38
N LEU A 281 -24.54 -7.73 -6.66
CA LEU A 281 -24.29 -9.08 -7.14
C LEU A 281 -22.85 -9.53 -6.85
N CYS A 282 -21.85 -8.69 -7.14
CA CYS A 282 -20.45 -9.04 -6.87
C CYS A 282 -20.20 -9.29 -5.39
N CYS A 283 -20.69 -8.41 -4.51
CA CYS A 283 -20.53 -8.59 -3.07
C CYS A 283 -21.24 -9.85 -2.56
N GLU A 284 -22.47 -10.09 -3.01
CA GLU A 284 -23.24 -11.29 -2.65
C GLU A 284 -22.50 -12.57 -3.03
N GLU A 285 -22.18 -12.75 -4.29
CA GLU A 285 -21.51 -13.94 -4.79
C GLU A 285 -20.17 -14.18 -4.11
N LEU A 286 -19.35 -13.15 -4.00
CA LEU A 286 -18.03 -13.27 -3.36
C LEU A 286 -18.15 -13.61 -1.87
N VAL A 287 -19.06 -12.99 -1.14
CA VAL A 287 -19.25 -13.31 0.28
C VAL A 287 -19.69 -14.76 0.47
N TYR A 288 -20.64 -15.26 -0.34
CA TYR A 288 -21.06 -16.65 -0.25
C TYR A 288 -19.93 -17.63 -0.62
N GLU A 289 -19.19 -17.37 -1.69
CA GLU A 289 -18.06 -18.19 -2.09
C GLU A 289 -16.98 -18.22 -0.98
N MET A 290 -16.68 -17.06 -0.38
CA MET A 290 -15.70 -17.01 0.71
C MET A 290 -16.18 -17.73 1.97
N ILE A 291 -17.48 -17.62 2.32
CA ILE A 291 -18.06 -18.39 3.43
C ILE A 291 -17.91 -19.88 3.19
N SER A 292 -18.22 -20.34 1.98
CA SER A 292 -18.15 -21.76 1.62
C SER A 292 -16.70 -22.27 1.59
N GLY A 293 -15.80 -21.55 0.93
CA GLY A 293 -14.44 -22.00 0.68
C GLY A 293 -13.47 -21.82 1.84
N CYS A 294 -13.59 -20.70 2.59
CA CYS A 294 -12.61 -20.38 3.64
C CYS A 294 -12.90 -21.05 4.99
N TYR A 295 -14.19 -21.27 5.34
CA TYR A 295 -14.56 -21.59 6.73
C TYR A 295 -15.03 -23.02 6.97
N GLY A 296 -15.26 -23.86 5.96
CA GLY A 296 -15.79 -25.23 6.12
C GLY A 296 -17.12 -25.23 6.92
N ASP A 297 -17.54 -26.36 7.51
CA ASP A 297 -18.86 -26.49 8.16
C ASP A 297 -18.95 -25.88 9.58
N GLY A 298 -17.85 -25.45 10.17
CA GLY A 298 -17.84 -24.89 11.53
C GLY A 298 -16.73 -23.89 11.77
N GLY A 299 -17.05 -22.64 11.95
CA GLY A 299 -16.09 -21.58 12.30
C GLY A 299 -16.76 -20.22 12.36
N ASN A 300 -16.16 -19.30 13.13
CA ASN A 300 -16.57 -17.90 13.10
C ASN A 300 -16.18 -17.31 11.74
N VAL A 301 -17.14 -16.71 11.07
CA VAL A 301 -16.91 -15.99 9.82
C VAL A 301 -16.35 -14.62 10.15
N ASN A 302 -15.30 -14.22 9.44
CA ASN A 302 -14.71 -12.89 9.53
C ASN A 302 -14.39 -12.41 8.11
N ILE A 303 -15.37 -11.74 7.49
CA ILE A 303 -15.29 -11.20 6.13
C ILE A 303 -15.63 -9.73 6.18
N ASP A 304 -14.83 -8.92 5.50
CA ASP A 304 -15.09 -7.50 5.27
C ASP A 304 -15.27 -7.26 3.77
N ALA A 305 -16.40 -6.67 3.39
CA ALA A 305 -16.70 -6.27 2.03
C ALA A 305 -16.57 -4.75 1.90
N GLY A 306 -15.76 -4.29 0.98
CA GLY A 306 -15.52 -2.87 0.69
C GLY A 306 -15.88 -2.54 -0.76
N ILE A 307 -16.42 -1.34 -0.99
CA ILE A 307 -16.60 -0.76 -2.32
C ILE A 307 -16.01 0.64 -2.29
N SER A 308 -15.13 0.95 -3.24
CA SER A 308 -14.68 2.32 -3.49
C SER A 308 -15.10 2.77 -4.87
N TYR A 309 -15.60 4.00 -4.97
CA TYR A 309 -16.00 4.64 -6.23
C TYR A 309 -15.30 5.98 -6.37
N SER A 310 -14.64 6.20 -7.49
CA SER A 310 -13.97 7.45 -7.84
C SER A 310 -14.86 8.27 -8.79
N GLU A 311 -15.31 9.44 -8.36
CA GLU A 311 -16.04 10.38 -9.24
C GLU A 311 -15.16 10.96 -10.34
N ALA A 312 -13.83 10.92 -10.18
CA ALA A 312 -12.90 11.56 -11.10
C ALA A 312 -12.79 10.80 -12.44
N ASP A 313 -12.87 9.46 -12.40
CA ASP A 313 -12.70 8.60 -13.59
C ASP A 313 -13.79 7.51 -13.70
N GLY A 314 -14.74 7.47 -12.76
CA GLY A 314 -15.81 6.50 -12.72
C GLY A 314 -15.37 5.09 -12.33
N THR A 315 -14.13 4.91 -11.88
CA THR A 315 -13.60 3.60 -11.47
C THR A 315 -14.27 3.14 -10.18
N THR A 316 -14.68 1.89 -10.16
CA THR A 316 -15.25 1.25 -8.99
C THR A 316 -14.44 0.01 -8.65
N VAL A 317 -14.01 -0.11 -7.40
CA VAL A 317 -13.26 -1.27 -6.91
C VAL A 317 -14.06 -1.92 -5.78
N ILE A 318 -14.22 -3.24 -5.88
CA ILE A 318 -14.78 -4.08 -4.82
C ILE A 318 -13.62 -4.84 -4.20
N GLU A 319 -13.53 -4.84 -2.89
CA GLU A 319 -12.54 -5.55 -2.12
C GLU A 319 -13.24 -6.45 -1.11
N ILE A 320 -12.89 -7.76 -1.11
CA ILE A 320 -13.35 -8.71 -0.09
C ILE A 320 -12.13 -9.25 0.63
N THR A 321 -12.11 -9.12 1.95
CA THR A 321 -11.11 -9.77 2.80
C THR A 321 -11.78 -10.84 3.66
N ALA A 322 -11.18 -12.03 3.74
CA ALA A 322 -11.70 -13.14 4.51
C ALA A 322 -10.57 -13.88 5.25
N GLU A 323 -10.65 -13.92 6.56
CA GLU A 323 -9.75 -14.78 7.35
C GLU A 323 -10.15 -16.25 7.17
N GLY A 324 -9.20 -17.16 7.04
CA GLY A 324 -9.49 -18.60 6.92
C GLY A 324 -8.51 -19.37 6.06
N LYS A 325 -8.96 -20.47 5.48
CA LYS A 325 -8.14 -21.27 4.56
C LYS A 325 -7.93 -20.50 3.26
N GLU A 326 -6.81 -20.76 2.61
CA GLU A 326 -6.59 -20.27 1.25
C GLU A 326 -7.70 -20.77 0.32
N PHE A 327 -8.38 -19.82 -0.30
CA PHE A 327 -9.44 -20.10 -1.24
C PHE A 327 -9.56 -18.99 -2.29
N ASN A 328 -9.45 -19.37 -3.56
CA ASN A 328 -9.68 -18.48 -4.68
C ASN A 328 -10.90 -18.94 -5.47
N PRO A 329 -12.04 -18.24 -5.40
CA PRO A 329 -13.26 -18.64 -6.11
C PRO A 329 -13.09 -18.62 -7.64
N PHE A 330 -12.05 -17.93 -8.14
CA PHE A 330 -11.77 -17.85 -9.58
C PHE A 330 -10.86 -18.97 -10.11
N ASN A 331 -10.40 -19.91 -9.28
CA ASN A 331 -9.60 -21.07 -9.73
C ASN A 331 -10.45 -22.27 -10.19
N ALA A 332 -11.76 -22.27 -9.97
CA ALA A 332 -12.64 -23.33 -10.46
C ALA A 332 -12.72 -23.29 -11.99
N GLU A 333 -12.60 -24.45 -12.63
CA GLU A 333 -12.80 -24.59 -14.08
C GLU A 333 -14.27 -24.30 -14.43
N ASP A 334 -14.51 -23.71 -15.61
CA ASP A 334 -15.81 -23.19 -16.07
C ASP A 334 -16.91 -24.27 -16.29
N ASP A 335 -16.73 -25.51 -15.86
CA ASP A 335 -17.54 -26.65 -16.25
C ASP A 335 -18.63 -27.06 -15.24
N ASP A 336 -18.73 -26.39 -14.10
CA ASP A 336 -19.76 -26.70 -13.11
C ASP A 336 -20.83 -25.59 -13.03
N ASP A 337 -22.09 -25.96 -13.24
CA ASP A 337 -23.29 -25.12 -13.01
C ASP A 337 -23.39 -24.52 -11.61
N VAL A 338 -22.50 -24.93 -10.71
CA VAL A 338 -22.39 -24.48 -9.30
C VAL A 338 -21.77 -23.09 -9.15
N HIS A 339 -20.94 -22.63 -10.10
CA HIS A 339 -20.23 -21.35 -10.02
C HIS A 339 -20.68 -20.30 -11.06
N LEU A 340 -21.97 -20.31 -11.40
CA LEU A 340 -22.53 -19.39 -12.39
C LEU A 340 -22.29 -17.92 -12.02
N GLY A 341 -22.38 -17.58 -10.74
CA GLY A 341 -22.11 -16.23 -10.21
C GLY A 341 -20.68 -15.78 -10.49
N VAL A 342 -19.69 -16.62 -10.18
CA VAL A 342 -18.27 -16.32 -10.41
C VAL A 342 -17.96 -16.16 -11.89
N SER A 343 -18.54 -17.00 -12.76
CA SER A 343 -18.43 -16.86 -14.21
C SER A 343 -19.01 -15.53 -14.73
N MET A 344 -20.10 -15.06 -14.12
CA MET A 344 -20.66 -13.75 -14.43
C MET A 344 -19.72 -12.62 -13.98
N LEU A 345 -19.11 -12.73 -12.78
CA LEU A 345 -18.16 -11.74 -12.28
C LEU A 345 -16.95 -11.58 -13.21
N ARG A 346 -16.39 -12.67 -13.74
CA ARG A 346 -15.31 -12.63 -14.72
C ARG A 346 -15.67 -11.84 -15.99
N LYS A 347 -16.95 -11.90 -16.43
CA LYS A 347 -17.40 -11.19 -17.64
C LYS A 347 -17.61 -9.70 -17.45
N ILE A 348 -17.88 -9.25 -16.21
CA ILE A 348 -18.18 -7.83 -15.92
C ILE A 348 -16.98 -7.07 -15.36
N ALA A 349 -15.99 -7.77 -14.81
CA ALA A 349 -14.78 -7.20 -14.26
C ALA A 349 -13.78 -6.79 -15.35
N LYS A 350 -13.15 -5.64 -15.20
CA LYS A 350 -11.98 -5.23 -15.99
C LYS A 350 -10.72 -5.93 -15.50
N ASN A 351 -10.63 -6.13 -14.19
CA ASN A 351 -9.53 -6.81 -13.55
C ASN A 351 -10.01 -7.53 -12.29
N ILE A 352 -9.38 -8.68 -11.99
CA ILE A 352 -9.60 -9.47 -10.78
C ILE A 352 -8.23 -9.87 -10.25
N THR A 353 -7.98 -9.62 -8.96
CA THR A 353 -6.81 -10.12 -8.25
C THR A 353 -7.22 -10.93 -7.03
N HIS A 354 -6.44 -11.94 -6.71
CA HIS A 354 -6.57 -12.70 -5.48
C HIS A 354 -5.20 -12.85 -4.84
N GLU A 355 -5.14 -12.62 -3.54
CA GLU A 355 -3.96 -12.82 -2.71
C GLU A 355 -4.33 -13.62 -1.47
N TYR A 356 -3.43 -14.50 -1.06
CA TYR A 356 -3.51 -15.15 0.24
C TYR A 356 -2.24 -14.90 1.02
N LEU A 357 -2.37 -14.26 2.16
CA LEU A 357 -1.25 -13.94 3.02
C LEU A 357 -1.63 -14.14 4.50
N GLU A 358 -0.85 -14.97 5.20
CA GLU A 358 -0.94 -15.20 6.64
C GLU A 358 -2.37 -15.49 7.15
N GLY A 359 -3.11 -16.33 6.43
CA GLY A 359 -4.45 -16.74 6.84
C GLY A 359 -5.57 -15.80 6.39
N VAL A 360 -5.25 -14.80 5.56
CA VAL A 360 -6.23 -13.86 5.03
C VAL A 360 -6.26 -13.96 3.50
N ASN A 361 -7.44 -14.23 2.94
CA ASN A 361 -7.72 -14.09 1.53
C ASN A 361 -8.15 -12.66 1.23
N ARG A 362 -7.65 -12.10 0.15
CA ARG A 362 -8.08 -10.82 -0.37
C ARG A 362 -8.41 -10.96 -1.84
N ILE A 363 -9.60 -10.51 -2.22
CA ILE A 363 -10.07 -10.43 -3.60
C ILE A 363 -10.34 -8.97 -3.92
N GLU A 364 -9.81 -8.50 -5.04
CA GLU A 364 -10.10 -7.17 -5.56
C GLU A 364 -10.65 -7.29 -6.97
N ILE A 365 -11.78 -6.63 -7.24
CA ILE A 365 -12.44 -6.58 -8.54
C ILE A 365 -12.57 -5.11 -8.97
N VAL A 366 -12.04 -4.78 -10.14
CA VAL A 366 -12.21 -3.48 -10.81
C VAL A 366 -13.33 -3.59 -11.84
N LEU A 367 -14.36 -2.72 -11.71
CA LEU A 367 -15.52 -2.66 -12.62
C LEU A 367 -15.41 -1.52 -13.64
#